data_4abc3171397f1032f72bd75b10b64dfb
#
_entry.id   4abc3171397f1032f72bd75b10b64dfb
#
_cell.length_a   1.000
_cell.length_b   1.000
_cell.length_c   1.000
_cell.angle_alpha   90.00
_cell.angle_beta   90.00
_cell.angle_gamma   90.00
#
_symmetry.space_group_name_H-M   'P 1'
#
loop_
_entity.id
_entity.type
_entity.pdbx_description
1 polymer ?
#
loop_
_entity_poly.entity_id
_entity_poly.type
_entity_poly.pdbx_seq_one_letter_code
_entity_poly.pdbx_strand_id
1 'polypeptide(L)'
;MRILLVEDDPMIGESVSEWLQGDGYAVDWLQDGDSALLALHTTPFALVILDLGLPGRDGLEVLKEIRSKESHIPVLITTARDTVDDRIAGLDSGADDYLIKPFDLEELSARIRALLRRSAGRADPLITRGRLTINPSTREVTFDGKPVILSAKEYALLEALAERKGLVLSLSLIHI
;
A
#
# COMPACT_ATOMS: atom_id res chain seq x y z
N MET A 1 -1.93 -0.19 -8.98
CA MET A 1 -0.75 -0.61 -8.19
C MET A 1 -1.04 -1.94 -7.53
N ARG A 2 -0.01 -2.82 -7.34
CA ARG A 2 -0.20 -4.14 -6.71
C ARG A 2 0.31 -4.11 -5.26
N ILE A 3 -0.50 -4.58 -4.33
CA ILE A 3 -0.19 -4.64 -2.89
C ILE A 3 -0.12 -6.10 -2.47
N LEU A 4 0.87 -6.46 -1.67
CA LEU A 4 0.93 -7.74 -0.99
C LEU A 4 0.32 -7.57 0.41
N LEU A 5 -0.73 -8.33 0.71
CA LEU A 5 -1.34 -8.45 2.04
C LEU A 5 -0.92 -9.79 2.64
N VAL A 6 -0.28 -9.74 3.81
CA VAL A 6 0.12 -10.92 4.58
C VAL A 6 -0.61 -10.91 5.90
N GLU A 7 -1.65 -11.73 6.01
CA GLU A 7 -2.61 -11.76 7.11
C GLU A 7 -3.19 -13.15 7.24
N ASP A 8 -3.06 -13.79 8.39
CA ASP A 8 -3.53 -15.16 8.62
C ASP A 8 -5.00 -15.24 9.04
N ASP A 9 -5.54 -14.16 9.63
CA ASP A 9 -6.96 -14.08 9.98
C ASP A 9 -7.82 -13.90 8.71
N PRO A 10 -8.69 -14.88 8.37
CA PRO A 10 -9.46 -14.83 7.14
C PRO A 10 -10.49 -13.69 7.13
N MET A 11 -11.03 -13.29 8.29
CA MET A 11 -12.01 -12.20 8.35
C MET A 11 -11.35 -10.84 8.07
N ILE A 12 -10.17 -10.63 8.64
CA ILE A 12 -9.41 -9.39 8.42
C ILE A 12 -8.88 -9.36 6.98
N GLY A 13 -8.26 -10.47 6.54
CA GLY A 13 -7.68 -10.59 5.20
C GLY A 13 -8.70 -10.35 4.08
N GLU A 14 -9.89 -10.97 4.19
CA GLU A 14 -10.99 -10.78 3.23
C GLU A 14 -11.48 -9.32 3.22
N SER A 15 -11.79 -8.76 4.40
CA SER A 15 -12.29 -7.39 4.53
C SER A 15 -11.30 -6.36 3.98
N VAL A 16 -10.01 -6.49 4.32
CA VAL A 16 -8.95 -5.59 3.84
C VAL A 16 -8.75 -5.75 2.33
N SER A 17 -8.75 -7.00 1.82
CA SER A 17 -8.58 -7.28 0.41
C SER A 17 -9.70 -6.67 -0.43
N GLU A 18 -10.97 -6.90 -0.04
CA GLU A 18 -12.14 -6.33 -0.73
C GLU A 18 -12.13 -4.80 -0.71
N TRP A 19 -11.82 -4.21 0.45
CA TRP A 19 -11.75 -2.76 0.58
C TRP A 19 -10.71 -2.15 -0.35
N LEU A 20 -9.49 -2.70 -0.35
CA LEU A 20 -8.39 -2.20 -1.19
C LEU A 20 -8.65 -2.42 -2.69
N GLN A 21 -9.31 -3.54 -3.05
CA GLN A 21 -9.75 -3.76 -4.43
C GLN A 21 -10.81 -2.72 -4.84
N GLY A 22 -11.73 -2.36 -3.93
CA GLY A 22 -12.67 -1.26 -4.13
C GLY A 22 -11.98 0.09 -4.35
N ASP A 23 -10.82 0.30 -3.72
CA ASP A 23 -9.95 1.47 -3.91
C ASP A 23 -9.10 1.41 -5.21
N GLY A 24 -9.22 0.33 -6.01
CA GLY A 24 -8.54 0.18 -7.29
C GLY A 24 -7.14 -0.41 -7.21
N TYR A 25 -6.76 -1.01 -6.09
CA TYR A 25 -5.51 -1.78 -5.98
C TYR A 25 -5.70 -3.22 -6.46
N ALA A 26 -4.66 -3.82 -7.05
CA ALA A 26 -4.58 -5.27 -7.18
C ALA A 26 -3.99 -5.81 -5.87
N VAL A 27 -4.66 -6.75 -5.23
CA VAL A 27 -4.24 -7.31 -3.94
C VAL A 27 -3.94 -8.78 -4.09
N ASP A 28 -2.74 -9.18 -3.70
CA ASP A 28 -2.37 -10.58 -3.50
C ASP A 28 -2.38 -10.82 -1.99
N TRP A 29 -3.29 -11.67 -1.53
CA TRP A 29 -3.41 -12.01 -0.11
C TRP A 29 -2.82 -13.37 0.18
N LEU A 30 -1.90 -13.41 1.14
CA LEU A 30 -1.21 -14.61 1.62
C LEU A 30 -1.34 -14.71 3.14
N GLN A 31 -1.33 -15.95 3.68
CA GLN A 31 -1.62 -16.21 5.07
C GLN A 31 -0.40 -16.63 5.89
N ASP A 32 0.78 -16.68 5.28
CA ASP A 32 2.02 -17.05 5.95
C ASP A 32 3.24 -16.33 5.40
N GLY A 33 4.30 -16.24 6.22
CA GLY A 33 5.50 -15.49 5.89
C GLY A 33 6.35 -16.11 4.79
N ASP A 34 6.40 -17.44 4.68
CA ASP A 34 7.22 -18.12 3.67
C ASP A 34 6.65 -17.92 2.26
N SER A 35 5.32 -18.04 2.13
CA SER A 35 4.61 -17.71 0.89
C SER A 35 4.79 -16.25 0.50
N ALA A 36 4.77 -15.33 1.49
CA ALA A 36 4.99 -13.91 1.24
C ALA A 36 6.39 -13.64 0.68
N LEU A 37 7.43 -14.25 1.27
CA LEU A 37 8.80 -14.11 0.77
C LEU A 37 8.96 -14.69 -0.64
N LEU A 38 8.32 -15.82 -0.93
CA LEU A 38 8.33 -16.41 -2.27
C LEU A 38 7.65 -15.48 -3.30
N ALA A 39 6.50 -14.91 -2.96
CA ALA A 39 5.80 -13.96 -3.83
C ALA A 39 6.64 -12.70 -4.12
N LEU A 40 7.34 -12.16 -3.11
CA LEU A 40 8.23 -11.02 -3.27
C LEU A 40 9.43 -11.28 -4.19
N HIS A 41 9.84 -12.54 -4.36
CA HIS A 41 10.89 -12.92 -5.31
C HIS A 41 10.39 -12.97 -6.77
N THR A 42 9.11 -13.25 -6.98
CA THR A 42 8.56 -13.54 -8.31
C THR A 42 7.71 -12.42 -8.88
N THR A 43 7.20 -11.56 -8.00
CA THR A 43 6.21 -10.53 -8.38
C THR A 43 6.62 -9.17 -7.81
N PRO A 44 6.63 -8.10 -8.63
CA PRO A 44 6.86 -6.75 -8.13
C PRO A 44 5.60 -6.21 -7.42
N PHE A 45 5.76 -5.82 -6.16
CA PHE A 45 4.74 -5.14 -5.38
C PHE A 45 5.11 -3.68 -5.14
N ALA A 46 4.10 -2.83 -4.99
CA ALA A 46 4.28 -1.41 -4.67
C ALA A 46 4.32 -1.15 -3.16
N LEU A 47 3.74 -2.06 -2.36
CA LEU A 47 3.67 -1.97 -0.90
C LEU A 47 3.37 -3.36 -0.33
N VAL A 48 3.85 -3.61 0.89
CA VAL A 48 3.51 -4.79 1.70
C VAL A 48 2.74 -4.34 2.93
N ILE A 49 1.60 -4.98 3.21
CA ILE A 49 0.90 -4.93 4.49
C ILE A 49 1.23 -6.25 5.19
N LEU A 50 1.78 -6.17 6.41
CA LEU A 50 2.37 -7.33 7.08
C LEU A 50 1.87 -7.45 8.51
N ASP A 51 1.15 -8.52 8.82
CA ASP A 51 0.92 -8.90 10.21
C ASP A 51 2.20 -9.49 10.83
N LEU A 52 2.40 -9.21 12.11
CA LEU A 52 3.48 -9.80 12.89
C LEU A 52 3.09 -11.17 13.47
N GLY A 53 1.80 -11.44 13.68
CA GLY A 53 1.28 -12.63 14.32
C GLY A 53 1.14 -13.86 13.40
N LEU A 54 1.91 -13.93 12.33
CA LEU A 54 1.78 -14.97 11.32
C LEU A 54 2.14 -16.38 11.87
N PRO A 55 1.49 -17.43 11.38
CA PRO A 55 1.85 -18.79 11.72
C PRO A 55 3.22 -19.16 11.13
N GLY A 56 3.99 -19.95 11.87
CA GLY A 56 5.29 -20.45 11.46
C GLY A 56 6.38 -19.38 11.60
N ARG A 57 6.54 -18.52 10.59
CA ARG A 57 7.54 -17.45 10.58
C ARG A 57 6.93 -16.13 11.07
N ASP A 58 7.46 -15.57 12.17
CA ASP A 58 7.04 -14.28 12.71
C ASP A 58 7.24 -13.15 11.67
N GLY A 59 6.28 -12.21 11.60
CA GLY A 59 6.33 -11.12 10.63
C GLY A 59 7.56 -10.22 10.77
N LEU A 60 8.15 -10.08 11.97
CA LEU A 60 9.42 -9.36 12.14
C LEU A 60 10.59 -10.08 11.46
N GLU A 61 10.58 -11.41 11.41
CA GLU A 61 11.60 -12.18 10.66
C GLU A 61 11.41 -11.97 9.16
N VAL A 62 10.15 -11.96 8.68
CA VAL A 62 9.83 -11.63 7.28
C VAL A 62 10.32 -10.24 6.93
N LEU A 63 10.06 -9.24 7.77
CA LEU A 63 10.51 -7.86 7.57
C LEU A 63 12.05 -7.77 7.48
N LYS A 64 12.75 -8.41 8.42
CA LYS A 64 14.23 -8.44 8.41
C LYS A 64 14.77 -9.06 7.13
N GLU A 65 14.14 -10.13 6.63
CA GLU A 65 14.55 -10.75 5.38
C GLU A 65 14.28 -9.86 4.16
N ILE A 66 13.14 -9.16 4.13
CA ILE A 66 12.87 -8.14 3.10
C ILE A 66 13.98 -7.08 3.10
N ARG A 67 14.37 -6.57 4.25
CA ARG A 67 15.39 -5.51 4.37
C ARG A 67 16.81 -5.99 4.11
N SER A 68 17.13 -7.25 4.43
CA SER A 68 18.46 -7.83 4.17
C SER A 68 18.81 -7.89 2.68
N LYS A 69 17.80 -7.86 1.80
CA LYS A 69 17.94 -7.84 0.34
C LYS A 69 17.99 -6.42 -0.24
N GLU A 70 18.26 -5.42 0.58
CA GLU A 70 18.28 -4.00 0.19
C GLU A 70 16.97 -3.53 -0.47
N SER A 71 15.86 -4.20 -0.15
CA SER A 71 14.56 -3.86 -0.69
C SER A 71 14.03 -2.58 -0.06
N HIS A 72 13.74 -1.58 -0.88
CA HIS A 72 13.12 -0.31 -0.48
C HIS A 72 11.59 -0.33 -0.60
N ILE A 73 10.98 -1.51 -0.76
CA ILE A 73 9.53 -1.62 -0.81
C ILE A 73 8.94 -1.12 0.51
N PRO A 74 7.93 -0.22 0.48
CA PRO A 74 7.27 0.22 1.71
C PRO A 74 6.59 -0.95 2.41
N VAL A 75 6.78 -1.05 3.73
CA VAL A 75 6.16 -2.04 4.58
C VAL A 75 5.34 -1.35 5.67
N LEU A 76 4.03 -1.60 5.67
CA LEU A 76 3.10 -1.23 6.73
C LEU A 76 2.84 -2.44 7.60
N ILE A 77 3.22 -2.37 8.88
CA ILE A 77 2.86 -3.41 9.84
C ILE A 77 1.42 -3.20 10.31
N THR A 78 0.64 -4.30 10.35
CA THR A 78 -0.69 -4.35 10.97
C THR A 78 -0.70 -5.47 12.00
N THR A 79 -0.93 -5.19 13.28
CA THR A 79 -0.81 -6.22 14.32
C THR A 79 -1.61 -5.90 15.59
N ALA A 80 -1.93 -6.93 16.37
CA ALA A 80 -2.51 -6.78 17.69
C ALA A 80 -1.48 -6.41 18.79
N ARG A 81 -0.20 -6.42 18.48
CA ARG A 81 0.87 -6.00 19.43
C ARG A 81 0.81 -4.48 19.57
N ASP A 82 0.39 -4.00 20.74
CA ASP A 82 0.07 -2.58 20.98
C ASP A 82 1.06 -1.88 21.93
N THR A 83 2.04 -2.58 22.49
CA THR A 83 3.00 -1.99 23.39
C THR A 83 3.93 -1.01 22.66
N VAL A 84 4.43 -0.02 23.41
CA VAL A 84 5.38 0.95 22.85
C VAL A 84 6.65 0.24 22.36
N ASP A 85 7.11 -0.77 23.10
CA ASP A 85 8.32 -1.54 22.75
C ASP A 85 8.14 -2.33 21.45
N ASP A 86 6.97 -2.93 21.24
CA ASP A 86 6.67 -3.63 19.98
C ASP A 86 6.68 -2.69 18.78
N ARG A 87 6.13 -1.48 18.92
CA ARG A 87 6.13 -0.47 17.86
C ARG A 87 7.54 0.01 17.54
N ILE A 88 8.35 0.27 18.58
CA ILE A 88 9.76 0.65 18.43
C ILE A 88 10.50 -0.47 17.70
N ALA A 89 10.36 -1.72 18.14
CA ALA A 89 11.00 -2.87 17.51
C ALA A 89 10.61 -3.06 16.04
N GLY A 90 9.33 -2.85 15.70
CA GLY A 90 8.83 -2.90 14.32
C GLY A 90 9.46 -1.82 13.44
N LEU A 91 9.45 -0.57 13.89
CA LEU A 91 10.01 0.56 13.17
C LEU A 91 11.54 0.45 13.03
N ASP A 92 12.25 0.11 14.10
CA ASP A 92 13.70 -0.09 14.10
C ASP A 92 14.13 -1.27 13.21
N SER A 93 13.25 -2.25 13.03
CA SER A 93 13.46 -3.36 12.08
C SER A 93 13.28 -2.95 10.62
N GLY A 94 12.91 -1.69 10.35
CA GLY A 94 12.82 -1.12 9.02
C GLY A 94 11.39 -1.07 8.45
N ALA A 95 10.34 -1.16 9.28
CA ALA A 95 8.99 -0.83 8.83
C ALA A 95 8.86 0.68 8.55
N ASP A 96 8.04 1.03 7.56
CA ASP A 96 7.82 2.43 7.17
C ASP A 96 6.65 3.06 7.94
N ASP A 97 5.73 2.24 8.45
CA ASP A 97 4.64 2.65 9.34
C ASP A 97 4.09 1.44 10.12
N TYR A 98 3.27 1.71 11.14
CA TYR A 98 2.75 0.72 12.07
C TYR A 98 1.30 1.05 12.43
N LEU A 99 0.39 0.06 12.33
CA LEU A 99 -1.03 0.20 12.59
C LEU A 99 -1.52 -0.91 13.52
N ILE A 100 -2.17 -0.53 14.63
CA ILE A 100 -2.61 -1.46 15.67
C ILE A 100 -4.03 -1.95 15.34
N LYS A 101 -4.25 -3.26 15.47
CA LYS A 101 -5.59 -3.87 15.40
C LYS A 101 -6.35 -3.67 16.73
N PRO A 102 -7.66 -3.38 16.70
CA PRO A 102 -8.49 -3.13 15.52
C PRO A 102 -8.26 -1.75 14.93
N PHE A 103 -8.29 -1.64 13.60
CA PHE A 103 -8.10 -0.38 12.88
C PHE A 103 -9.28 -0.07 11.95
N ASP A 104 -9.43 1.18 11.59
CA ASP A 104 -10.37 1.64 10.59
C ASP A 104 -9.79 1.46 9.17
N LEU A 105 -10.61 0.99 8.22
CA LEU A 105 -10.18 0.76 6.85
C LEU A 105 -9.84 2.06 6.10
N GLU A 106 -10.48 3.18 6.46
CA GLU A 106 -10.14 4.49 5.92
C GLU A 106 -8.77 4.97 6.43
N GLU A 107 -8.43 4.69 7.72
CA GLU A 107 -7.11 4.97 8.27
C GLU A 107 -6.04 4.14 7.55
N LEU A 108 -6.29 2.83 7.36
CA LEU A 108 -5.40 1.96 6.60
C LEU A 108 -5.14 2.53 5.19
N SER A 109 -6.19 2.89 4.45
CA SER A 109 -6.08 3.48 3.12
C SER A 109 -5.29 4.80 3.13
N ALA A 110 -5.49 5.66 4.13
CA ALA A 110 -4.75 6.91 4.25
C ALA A 110 -3.23 6.68 4.44
N ARG A 111 -2.86 5.70 5.28
CA ARG A 111 -1.45 5.31 5.50
C ARG A 111 -0.82 4.71 4.26
N ILE A 112 -1.53 3.83 3.55
CA ILE A 112 -1.08 3.25 2.28
C ILE A 112 -0.78 4.36 1.26
N ARG A 113 -1.70 5.31 1.07
CA ARG A 113 -1.49 6.45 0.16
C ARG A 113 -0.26 7.28 0.55
N ALA A 114 -0.06 7.51 1.86
CA ALA A 114 1.11 8.25 2.35
C ALA A 114 2.43 7.52 2.08
N LEU A 115 2.46 6.19 2.26
CA LEU A 115 3.62 5.35 2.00
C LEU A 115 3.97 5.29 0.52
N LEU A 116 2.97 5.02 -0.34
CA LEU A 116 3.14 4.99 -1.79
C LEU A 116 3.63 6.33 -2.35
N ARG A 117 3.15 7.45 -1.81
CA ARG A 117 3.63 8.79 -2.18
C ARG A 117 5.10 9.00 -1.81
N ARG A 118 5.51 8.61 -0.59
CA ARG A 118 6.90 8.72 -0.12
C ARG A 118 7.84 7.86 -0.97
N SER A 119 7.48 6.63 -1.26
CA SER A 119 8.29 5.70 -2.06
C SER A 119 8.46 6.16 -3.51
N ALA A 120 7.48 6.91 -4.05
CA ALA A 120 7.59 7.51 -5.36
C ALA A 120 8.49 8.77 -5.42
N GLY A 121 9.18 9.11 -4.31
CA GLY A 121 10.06 10.29 -4.22
C GLY A 121 9.32 11.62 -4.22
N ARG A 122 8.01 11.63 -3.92
CA ARG A 122 7.16 12.82 -3.90
C ARG A 122 6.93 13.32 -2.47
N ALA A 123 7.58 14.42 -2.14
CA ALA A 123 7.34 15.13 -0.88
C ALA A 123 6.01 15.93 -0.93
N ASP A 124 5.61 16.39 -2.13
CA ASP A 124 4.38 17.17 -2.33
C ASP A 124 3.16 16.20 -2.44
N PRO A 125 2.14 16.41 -1.62
CA PRO A 125 0.91 15.63 -1.70
C PRO A 125 0.13 15.86 -3.01
N LEU A 126 0.42 16.94 -3.74
CA LEU A 126 -0.31 17.32 -4.95
C LEU A 126 0.43 16.87 -6.22
N ILE A 127 -0.28 16.19 -7.12
CA ILE A 127 0.20 15.91 -8.47
C ILE A 127 -0.36 16.98 -9.40
N THR A 128 0.49 17.93 -9.83
CA THR A 128 0.07 18.97 -10.76
C THR A 128 0.54 18.66 -12.18
N ARG A 129 -0.38 18.71 -13.14
CA ARG A 129 -0.14 18.50 -14.57
C ARG A 129 -0.86 19.59 -15.38
N GLY A 130 -0.15 20.67 -15.69
CA GLY A 130 -0.76 21.84 -16.33
C GLY A 130 -1.84 22.43 -15.43
N ARG A 131 -3.10 22.40 -15.91
CA ARG A 131 -4.27 22.90 -15.17
C ARG A 131 -4.94 21.86 -14.28
N LEU A 132 -4.48 20.61 -14.34
CA LEU A 132 -4.98 19.50 -13.53
C LEU A 132 -4.18 19.42 -12.24
N THR A 133 -4.87 19.33 -11.11
CA THR A 133 -4.27 19.03 -9.79
C THR A 133 -5.00 17.86 -9.17
N ILE A 134 -4.24 16.87 -8.71
CA ILE A 134 -4.73 15.67 -8.05
C ILE A 134 -4.15 15.68 -6.65
N ASN A 135 -4.98 15.53 -5.64
CA ASN A 135 -4.56 15.29 -4.26
C ASN A 135 -4.72 13.79 -3.95
N PRO A 136 -3.64 13.01 -3.93
CA PRO A 136 -3.73 11.57 -3.65
C PRO A 136 -4.20 11.25 -2.23
N SER A 137 -4.01 12.19 -1.29
CA SER A 137 -4.39 11.99 0.10
C SER A 137 -5.90 12.12 0.33
N THR A 138 -6.55 13.08 -0.36
CA THR A 138 -8.00 13.29 -0.27
C THR A 138 -8.78 12.71 -1.44
N ARG A 139 -8.07 12.21 -2.48
CA ARG A 139 -8.61 11.78 -3.78
C ARG A 139 -9.37 12.88 -4.52
N GLU A 140 -9.13 14.14 -4.15
CA GLU A 140 -9.70 15.28 -4.82
C GLU A 140 -8.95 15.57 -6.12
N VAL A 141 -9.73 15.87 -7.15
CA VAL A 141 -9.22 16.30 -8.46
C VAL A 141 -9.78 17.67 -8.78
N THR A 142 -8.92 18.58 -9.21
CA THR A 142 -9.34 19.90 -9.72
C THR A 142 -8.77 20.15 -11.10
N PHE A 143 -9.56 20.81 -11.95
CA PHE A 143 -9.13 21.33 -13.25
C PHE A 143 -9.42 22.84 -13.31
N ASP A 144 -8.39 23.64 -13.52
CA ASP A 144 -8.45 25.11 -13.38
C ASP A 144 -9.03 25.57 -12.03
N GLY A 145 -8.69 24.85 -10.94
CA GLY A 145 -9.19 25.13 -9.59
C GLY A 145 -10.66 24.71 -9.34
N LYS A 146 -11.36 24.17 -10.34
CA LYS A 146 -12.72 23.66 -10.17
C LYS A 146 -12.71 22.18 -9.86
N PRO A 147 -13.48 21.73 -8.86
CA PRO A 147 -13.52 20.31 -8.49
C PRO A 147 -14.10 19.46 -9.63
N VAL A 148 -13.49 18.31 -9.86
CA VAL A 148 -13.93 17.29 -10.81
C VAL A 148 -14.32 16.05 -10.03
N ILE A 149 -15.56 15.62 -10.16
CA ILE A 149 -16.06 14.40 -9.49
C ILE A 149 -15.76 13.21 -10.39
N LEU A 150 -15.00 12.24 -9.89
CA LEU A 150 -14.63 11.01 -10.56
C LEU A 150 -15.12 9.81 -9.75
N SER A 151 -15.52 8.75 -10.44
CA SER A 151 -15.68 7.44 -9.82
C SER A 151 -14.34 6.88 -9.37
N ALA A 152 -14.32 5.87 -8.50
CA ALA A 152 -13.08 5.22 -8.03
C ALA A 152 -12.22 4.71 -9.20
N LYS A 153 -12.85 4.15 -10.24
CA LYS A 153 -12.16 3.64 -11.44
C LYS A 153 -11.57 4.76 -12.29
N GLU A 154 -12.31 5.83 -12.51
CA GLU A 154 -11.82 7.00 -13.26
C GLU A 154 -10.66 7.68 -12.53
N TYR A 155 -10.78 7.80 -11.20
CA TYR A 155 -9.70 8.34 -10.38
C TYR A 155 -8.42 7.49 -10.47
N ALA A 156 -8.53 6.17 -10.30
CA ALA A 156 -7.40 5.25 -10.39
C ALA A 156 -6.71 5.30 -11.76
N LEU A 157 -7.49 5.40 -12.84
CA LEU A 157 -6.96 5.57 -14.19
C LEU A 157 -6.23 6.91 -14.33
N LEU A 158 -6.84 8.01 -13.88
CA LEU A 158 -6.25 9.35 -13.95
C LEU A 158 -4.95 9.43 -13.14
N GLU A 159 -4.92 8.88 -11.93
CA GLU A 159 -3.74 8.84 -11.08
C GLU A 159 -2.61 8.05 -11.74
N ALA A 160 -2.91 6.86 -12.27
CA ALA A 160 -1.92 6.03 -12.98
C ALA A 160 -1.32 6.74 -14.20
N LEU A 161 -2.12 7.48 -14.96
CA LEU A 161 -1.68 8.29 -16.10
C LEU A 161 -0.85 9.51 -15.65
N ALA A 162 -1.28 10.18 -14.59
CA ALA A 162 -0.61 11.36 -14.07
C ALA A 162 0.75 11.04 -13.43
N GLU A 163 0.90 9.85 -12.85
CA GLU A 163 2.15 9.40 -12.25
C GLU A 163 3.25 9.06 -13.26
N ARG A 164 2.87 8.52 -14.41
CA ARG A 164 3.79 8.00 -15.42
C ARG A 164 3.96 8.96 -16.60
N LYS A 165 4.68 10.05 -16.37
CA LYS A 165 4.94 11.06 -17.39
C LYS A 165 5.71 10.48 -18.57
N GLY A 166 5.08 10.51 -19.76
CA GLY A 166 5.74 10.15 -21.04
C GLY A 166 5.87 8.65 -21.33
N LEU A 167 5.24 7.77 -20.53
CA LEU A 167 5.19 6.35 -20.79
C LEU A 167 3.86 5.94 -21.42
N VAL A 168 3.91 5.05 -22.40
CA VAL A 168 2.72 4.40 -22.95
C VAL A 168 2.28 3.32 -21.96
N LEU A 169 1.04 3.41 -21.49
CA LEU A 169 0.44 2.38 -20.64
C LEU A 169 -0.19 1.31 -21.53
N SER A 170 0.15 0.05 -21.31
CA SER A 170 -0.56 -1.07 -21.91
C SER A 170 -1.93 -1.26 -21.24
N LEU A 171 -2.92 -1.72 -21.99
CA LEU A 171 -4.27 -2.02 -21.46
C LEU A 171 -4.24 -3.04 -20.31
N SER A 172 -3.22 -3.89 -20.23
CA SER A 172 -3.04 -4.84 -19.12
C SER A 172 -2.75 -4.16 -17.77
N LEU A 173 -2.29 -2.91 -17.76
CA LEU A 173 -2.11 -2.09 -16.56
C LEU A 173 -3.36 -1.29 -16.16
N ILE A 174 -4.39 -1.31 -17.02
CA ILE A 174 -5.66 -0.61 -16.82
C ILE A 174 -6.77 -1.62 -16.42
N HIS A 175 -6.40 -2.83 -16.00
CA HIS A 175 -7.37 -3.77 -15.43
C HIS A 175 -7.85 -3.24 -14.08
N ILE A 176 -8.85 -2.41 -14.19
CA ILE A 176 -9.70 -1.93 -13.10
C ILE A 176 -11.03 -2.68 -13.19
#